data_28241d614fa9f0a9004fc9d1f1556c73
#
_entry.id   28241d614fa9f0a9004fc9d1f1556c73
#
_cell.length_a   1.000
_cell.length_b   1.000
_cell.length_c   1.000
_cell.angle_alpha   90.00
_cell.angle_beta   90.00
_cell.angle_gamma   90.00
#
_symmetry.space_group_name_H-M   'P 1'
#
loop_
_entity.id
_entity.type
_entity.pdbx_description
1 polymer ?
#
loop_
_entity_poly.entity_id
_entity_poly.type
_entity_poly.pdbx_seq_one_letter_code
_entity_poly.pdbx_strand_id
1 'polypeptide(L)'
;SKVFSNGSATVFLKTDGSVEATGPSDKGGDISAVASDLSSGVSNIYYNSNAYCALKISSKVVCWGAGSYGGDTTSFGSSLESGVVKIVNNEYGFTALKNDGSVVSWGSSYTDTTSVASEISSSVVDVYALGNFVMAALRNDGKLVTWGPAIWNGDASAVHPELGADVKEVYSNGTAFALLKNN
;
A
#
# COMPACT_ATOMS: atom_id res chain seq x y z
N SER A 1 22.89 -2.50 -3.03
CA SER A 1 22.14 -2.41 -1.76
C SER A 1 21.35 -1.12 -1.70
N LYS A 2 20.17 -1.16 -1.09
CA LYS A 2 19.33 0.02 -0.82
C LYS A 2 19.09 0.11 0.69
N VAL A 3 18.94 1.33 1.19
CA VAL A 3 18.65 1.60 2.61
C VAL A 3 17.32 2.33 2.69
N PHE A 4 16.46 1.90 3.60
CA PHE A 4 15.15 2.48 3.88
C PHE A 4 15.07 2.81 5.37
N SER A 5 14.61 4.01 5.73
CA SER A 5 14.47 4.42 7.12
C SER A 5 13.17 5.16 7.33
N ASN A 6 12.45 4.79 8.38
CA ASN A 6 11.23 5.50 8.82
C ASN A 6 11.51 6.50 9.96
N GLY A 7 12.79 6.81 10.20
CA GLY A 7 13.21 7.71 11.27
C GLY A 7 13.48 7.03 12.63
N SER A 8 13.01 5.80 12.82
CA SER A 8 13.19 5.03 14.07
C SER A 8 13.89 3.68 13.83
N ALA A 9 13.57 3.02 12.73
CA ALA A 9 14.20 1.78 12.31
C ALA A 9 14.84 1.96 10.92
N THR A 10 15.83 1.13 10.61
CA THR A 10 16.53 1.11 9.32
C THR A 10 16.52 -0.30 8.75
N VAL A 11 16.17 -0.41 7.48
CA VAL A 11 16.09 -1.65 6.72
C VAL A 11 17.07 -1.60 5.57
N PHE A 12 17.82 -2.67 5.38
CA PHE A 12 18.81 -2.85 4.33
C PHE A 12 18.35 -3.94 3.37
N LEU A 13 18.04 -3.57 2.13
CA LEU A 13 17.84 -4.53 1.04
C LEU A 13 19.18 -4.73 0.35
N LYS A 14 19.69 -5.96 0.42
CA LYS A 14 20.98 -6.34 -0.16
C LYS A 14 20.84 -6.69 -1.65
N THR A 15 21.97 -6.75 -2.33
CA THR A 15 22.03 -7.07 -3.76
C THR A 15 21.63 -8.52 -4.08
N ASP A 16 21.71 -9.42 -3.12
CA ASP A 16 21.25 -10.81 -3.22
C ASP A 16 19.75 -10.97 -2.94
N GLY A 17 19.05 -9.87 -2.65
CA GLY A 17 17.62 -9.86 -2.34
C GLY A 17 17.30 -10.28 -0.91
N SER A 18 18.29 -10.39 -0.02
CA SER A 18 18.07 -10.56 1.41
C SER A 18 17.85 -9.21 2.11
N VAL A 19 17.22 -9.25 3.29
CA VAL A 19 16.91 -8.07 4.09
C VAL A 19 17.50 -8.20 5.48
N GLU A 20 18.05 -7.11 5.98
CA GLU A 20 18.42 -6.91 7.38
C GLU A 20 17.70 -5.68 7.93
N ALA A 21 17.43 -5.66 9.23
CA ALA A 21 16.82 -4.52 9.89
C ALA A 21 17.46 -4.27 11.26
N THR A 22 17.39 -3.02 11.72
CA THR A 22 17.85 -2.60 13.06
C THR A 22 16.96 -1.47 13.57
N GLY A 23 16.75 -1.44 14.90
CA GLY A 23 15.91 -0.46 15.58
C GLY A 23 14.86 -1.13 16.47
N PRO A 24 13.91 -0.35 17.01
CA PRO A 24 12.82 -0.89 17.82
C PRO A 24 11.92 -1.86 17.03
N SER A 25 11.49 -2.95 17.67
CA SER A 25 10.67 -3.99 17.03
C SER A 25 9.31 -3.47 16.55
N ASP A 26 8.66 -2.62 17.35
CA ASP A 26 7.38 -1.96 17.03
C ASP A 26 7.49 -0.89 15.94
N LYS A 27 8.71 -0.62 15.46
CA LYS A 27 9.02 0.26 14.34
C LYS A 27 9.58 -0.48 13.14
N GLY A 28 9.61 -1.82 13.21
CA GLY A 28 10.12 -2.68 12.14
C GLY A 28 11.63 -2.91 12.16
N GLY A 29 12.30 -2.64 13.30
CA GLY A 29 13.73 -2.93 13.46
C GLY A 29 14.06 -4.39 13.75
N ASP A 30 13.07 -5.24 13.99
CA ASP A 30 13.21 -6.68 14.22
C ASP A 30 12.47 -7.47 13.14
N ILE A 31 13.20 -8.31 12.40
CA ILE A 31 12.68 -9.18 11.35
C ILE A 31 12.68 -10.65 11.74
N SER A 32 12.96 -11.01 12.99
CA SER A 32 13.15 -12.39 13.43
C SER A 32 11.97 -13.30 13.10
N ALA A 33 10.74 -12.78 13.23
CA ALA A 33 9.51 -13.53 12.92
C ALA A 33 9.31 -13.82 11.42
N VAL A 34 9.93 -13.05 10.53
CA VAL A 34 9.79 -13.13 9.06
C VAL A 34 11.13 -13.39 8.36
N ALA A 35 12.17 -13.70 9.12
CA ALA A 35 13.55 -13.83 8.61
C ALA A 35 13.68 -14.84 7.47
N SER A 36 12.96 -15.96 7.53
CA SER A 36 12.96 -16.98 6.48
C SER A 36 12.43 -16.46 5.14
N ASP A 37 11.35 -15.68 5.18
CA ASP A 37 10.75 -15.08 3.99
C ASP A 37 11.61 -13.95 3.40
N LEU A 38 12.40 -13.27 4.25
CA LEU A 38 13.26 -12.15 3.88
C LEU A 38 14.70 -12.56 3.56
N SER A 39 15.04 -13.86 3.60
CA SER A 39 16.39 -14.38 3.35
C SER A 39 16.83 -14.23 1.88
N SER A 40 15.91 -14.06 0.93
CA SER A 40 16.19 -13.85 -0.48
C SER A 40 14.96 -13.39 -1.27
N GLY A 41 15.18 -12.95 -2.52
CA GLY A 41 14.12 -12.71 -3.49
C GLY A 41 13.25 -11.49 -3.21
N VAL A 42 13.69 -10.56 -2.36
CA VAL A 42 13.01 -9.27 -2.17
C VAL A 42 13.41 -8.33 -3.31
N SER A 43 12.41 -7.75 -3.96
CA SER A 43 12.58 -6.81 -5.07
C SER A 43 12.50 -5.35 -4.62
N ASN A 44 11.63 -5.05 -3.65
CA ASN A 44 11.48 -3.70 -3.12
C ASN A 44 10.93 -3.70 -1.68
N ILE A 45 11.15 -2.57 -0.99
CA ILE A 45 10.67 -2.31 0.38
C ILE A 45 9.77 -1.06 0.34
N TYR A 46 8.65 -1.15 1.04
CA TYR A 46 7.69 -0.07 1.31
C TYR A 46 7.57 0.12 2.81
N TYR A 47 7.33 1.33 3.28
CA TYR A 47 7.28 1.59 4.71
C TYR A 47 6.45 2.83 5.05
N ASN A 48 5.91 2.83 6.25
CA ASN A 48 5.37 4.00 6.94
C ASN A 48 6.13 4.21 8.27
N SER A 49 5.69 5.10 9.11
CA SER A 49 6.39 5.44 10.37
C SER A 49 6.57 4.25 11.32
N ASN A 50 5.81 3.15 11.17
CA ASN A 50 5.76 2.09 12.18
C ASN A 50 5.86 0.67 11.60
N ALA A 51 5.80 0.50 10.29
CA ALA A 51 5.81 -0.82 9.65
C ALA A 51 6.53 -0.80 8.30
N TYR A 52 6.99 -1.96 7.89
CA TYR A 52 7.61 -2.22 6.59
C TYR A 52 6.91 -3.38 5.88
N CYS A 53 6.91 -3.34 4.56
CA CYS A 53 6.48 -4.44 3.70
C CYS A 53 7.49 -4.66 2.58
N ALA A 54 7.89 -5.90 2.39
CA ALA A 54 8.72 -6.36 1.29
C ALA A 54 7.83 -6.92 0.17
N LEU A 55 8.02 -6.47 -1.05
CA LEU A 55 7.49 -7.12 -2.24
C LEU A 55 8.57 -8.07 -2.77
N LYS A 56 8.22 -9.34 -2.92
CA LYS A 56 9.12 -10.37 -3.45
C LYS A 56 9.01 -10.46 -4.98
N ILE A 57 10.05 -10.97 -5.63
CA ILE A 57 10.06 -11.29 -7.06
C ILE A 57 8.93 -12.28 -7.42
N SER A 58 8.53 -13.15 -6.47
CA SER A 58 7.39 -14.06 -6.60
C SER A 58 6.01 -13.36 -6.52
N SER A 59 5.98 -12.05 -6.38
CA SER A 59 4.74 -11.26 -6.16
C SER A 59 4.05 -11.54 -4.80
N LYS A 60 4.77 -12.14 -3.84
CA LYS A 60 4.36 -12.26 -2.43
C LYS A 60 4.71 -10.98 -1.68
N VAL A 61 3.89 -10.61 -0.71
CA VAL A 61 4.16 -9.52 0.24
C VAL A 61 4.45 -10.10 1.62
N VAL A 62 5.47 -9.57 2.27
CA VAL A 62 5.87 -9.91 3.65
C VAL A 62 5.98 -8.62 4.44
N CYS A 63 5.19 -8.48 5.52
CA CYS A 63 5.19 -7.26 6.34
C CYS A 63 5.63 -7.55 7.77
N TRP A 64 6.16 -6.53 8.44
CA TRP A 64 6.59 -6.57 9.83
C TRP A 64 6.59 -5.19 10.47
N GLY A 65 6.75 -5.13 11.79
CA GLY A 65 6.61 -3.91 12.59
C GLY A 65 5.25 -3.83 13.29
N ALA A 66 4.73 -2.63 13.52
CA ALA A 66 3.46 -2.46 14.24
C ALA A 66 2.26 -3.00 13.45
N GLY A 67 1.53 -3.95 14.01
CA GLY A 67 0.38 -4.59 13.37
C GLY A 67 -0.72 -3.59 12.97
N SER A 68 -1.04 -2.63 13.85
CA SER A 68 -2.04 -1.57 13.59
C SER A 68 -1.66 -0.59 12.47
N TYR A 69 -0.43 -0.67 11.98
CA TYR A 69 0.08 0.12 10.85
C TYR A 69 0.41 -0.74 9.63
N GLY A 70 -0.05 -2.01 9.64
CA GLY A 70 0.08 -2.94 8.53
C GLY A 70 1.27 -3.89 8.63
N GLY A 71 1.95 -3.96 9.79
CA GLY A 71 3.00 -4.96 10.05
C GLY A 71 2.46 -6.39 10.23
N ASP A 72 1.16 -6.55 10.52
CA ASP A 72 0.49 -7.85 10.60
C ASP A 72 -0.42 -8.05 9.38
N THR A 73 -0.18 -9.11 8.62
CA THR A 73 -0.95 -9.49 7.43
C THR A 73 -1.68 -10.82 7.58
N THR A 74 -1.77 -11.38 8.79
CA THR A 74 -2.38 -12.71 9.03
C THR A 74 -3.84 -12.79 8.57
N SER A 75 -4.61 -11.72 8.72
CA SER A 75 -6.01 -11.64 8.28
C SER A 75 -6.18 -11.57 6.76
N PHE A 76 -5.13 -11.29 6.01
CA PHE A 76 -5.14 -11.14 4.54
C PHE A 76 -4.62 -12.39 3.82
N GLY A 77 -4.05 -13.35 4.56
CA GLY A 77 -3.72 -14.71 4.16
C GLY A 77 -3.29 -14.85 2.70
N SER A 78 -4.01 -15.68 1.95
CA SER A 78 -3.71 -15.97 0.55
C SER A 78 -3.76 -14.77 -0.39
N SER A 79 -4.42 -13.67 -0.01
CA SER A 79 -4.53 -12.47 -0.86
C SER A 79 -3.18 -11.80 -1.14
N LEU A 80 -2.21 -11.93 -0.22
CA LEU A 80 -0.87 -11.35 -0.32
C LEU A 80 0.23 -12.37 -0.64
N GLU A 81 -0.09 -13.65 -0.77
CA GLU A 81 0.88 -14.71 -1.10
C GLU A 81 1.36 -14.68 -2.55
N SER A 82 0.58 -14.08 -3.47
CA SER A 82 0.95 -13.99 -4.88
C SER A 82 0.16 -12.93 -5.64
N GLY A 83 0.65 -12.60 -6.84
CA GLY A 83 -0.05 -11.74 -7.79
C GLY A 83 0.03 -10.25 -7.49
N VAL A 84 0.75 -9.82 -6.47
CA VAL A 84 0.93 -8.39 -6.19
C VAL A 84 1.91 -7.78 -7.18
N VAL A 85 1.49 -6.71 -7.84
CA VAL A 85 2.29 -6.02 -8.88
C VAL A 85 2.72 -4.61 -8.45
N LYS A 86 1.98 -3.98 -7.53
CA LYS A 86 2.31 -2.65 -7.00
C LYS A 86 1.87 -2.54 -5.55
N ILE A 87 2.64 -1.82 -4.74
CA ILE A 87 2.25 -1.42 -3.38
C ILE A 87 2.39 0.10 -3.28
N VAL A 88 1.44 0.72 -2.62
CA VAL A 88 1.52 2.10 -2.13
C VAL A 88 1.24 2.10 -0.63
N ASN A 89 1.72 3.11 0.07
CA ASN A 89 1.47 3.26 1.50
C ASN A 89 1.12 4.70 1.84
N ASN A 90 0.32 4.85 2.88
CA ASN A 90 0.18 6.10 3.61
C ASN A 90 0.74 5.93 5.03
N GLU A 91 0.50 6.91 5.90
CA GLU A 91 0.98 6.86 7.30
C GLU A 91 0.42 5.66 8.09
N TYR A 92 -0.75 5.13 7.73
CA TYR A 92 -1.53 4.20 8.54
C TYR A 92 -1.66 2.80 7.96
N GLY A 93 -1.11 2.56 6.78
CA GLY A 93 -1.14 1.23 6.18
C GLY A 93 -0.70 1.19 4.73
N PHE A 94 -1.06 0.11 4.08
CA PHE A 94 -0.62 -0.24 2.73
C PHE A 94 -1.79 -0.65 1.85
N THR A 95 -1.60 -0.48 0.56
CA THR A 95 -2.54 -0.93 -0.47
C THR A 95 -1.76 -1.63 -1.57
N ALA A 96 -2.17 -2.83 -1.93
CA ALA A 96 -1.61 -3.62 -3.02
C ALA A 96 -2.58 -3.71 -4.19
N LEU A 97 -2.08 -3.45 -5.39
CA LEU A 97 -2.72 -3.81 -6.65
C LEU A 97 -2.25 -5.20 -7.06
N LYS A 98 -3.18 -6.04 -7.46
CA LYS A 98 -2.89 -7.38 -7.98
C LYS A 98 -2.97 -7.42 -9.50
N ASN A 99 -2.36 -8.42 -10.10
CA ASN A 99 -2.31 -8.64 -11.54
C ASN A 99 -3.69 -8.99 -12.17
N ASP A 100 -4.67 -9.38 -11.35
CA ASP A 100 -6.07 -9.61 -11.75
C ASP A 100 -6.92 -8.33 -11.68
N GLY A 101 -6.31 -7.20 -11.31
CA GLY A 101 -6.99 -5.92 -11.16
C GLY A 101 -7.76 -5.76 -9.85
N SER A 102 -7.61 -6.69 -8.91
CA SER A 102 -8.15 -6.53 -7.55
C SER A 102 -7.19 -5.74 -6.65
N VAL A 103 -7.73 -5.16 -5.59
CA VAL A 103 -6.98 -4.39 -4.60
C VAL A 103 -7.15 -4.99 -3.21
N VAL A 104 -6.05 -5.04 -2.46
CA VAL A 104 -6.04 -5.39 -1.04
C VAL A 104 -5.46 -4.21 -0.26
N SER A 105 -6.16 -3.77 0.79
CA SER A 105 -5.70 -2.68 1.64
C SER A 105 -5.71 -3.14 3.11
N TRP A 106 -4.65 -2.83 3.86
CA TRP A 106 -4.46 -3.29 5.23
C TRP A 106 -3.68 -2.30 6.08
N GLY A 107 -3.84 -2.41 7.42
CA GLY A 107 -3.25 -1.53 8.41
C GLY A 107 -4.28 -1.11 9.44
N SER A 108 -4.40 0.18 9.71
CA SER A 108 -5.41 0.71 10.63
C SER A 108 -6.81 0.73 9.99
N SER A 109 -7.81 1.09 10.80
CA SER A 109 -9.19 1.33 10.31
C SER A 109 -9.28 2.40 9.21
N TYR A 110 -8.26 3.22 9.04
CA TYR A 110 -8.19 4.23 7.96
C TYR A 110 -7.93 3.62 6.58
N THR A 111 -7.58 2.35 6.51
CA THR A 111 -7.42 1.62 5.25
C THR A 111 -8.62 0.70 4.94
N ASP A 112 -9.71 0.79 5.71
CA ASP A 112 -10.91 0.01 5.51
C ASP A 112 -11.54 0.29 4.13
N THR A 113 -11.75 -0.78 3.37
CA THR A 113 -12.30 -0.75 2.02
C THR A 113 -13.73 -1.29 1.93
N THR A 114 -14.39 -1.53 3.06
CA THR A 114 -15.72 -2.16 3.09
C THR A 114 -16.74 -1.41 2.22
N SER A 115 -16.72 -0.08 2.26
CA SER A 115 -17.64 0.78 1.48
C SER A 115 -17.41 0.75 -0.04
N VAL A 116 -16.19 0.41 -0.47
CA VAL A 116 -15.77 0.41 -1.88
C VAL A 116 -15.38 -0.97 -2.41
N ALA A 117 -15.58 -2.03 -1.61
CA ALA A 117 -15.08 -3.38 -1.89
C ALA A 117 -15.51 -3.90 -3.27
N SER A 118 -16.75 -3.67 -3.69
CA SER A 118 -17.24 -4.11 -5.00
C SER A 118 -16.58 -3.37 -6.17
N GLU A 119 -16.14 -2.13 -5.96
CA GLU A 119 -15.54 -1.29 -6.99
C GLU A 119 -14.08 -1.59 -7.23
N ILE A 120 -13.40 -2.12 -6.21
CA ILE A 120 -11.95 -2.44 -6.26
C ILE A 120 -11.67 -3.95 -6.31
N SER A 121 -12.71 -4.78 -6.45
CA SER A 121 -12.56 -6.24 -6.57
C SER A 121 -11.99 -6.69 -7.91
N SER A 122 -12.00 -5.82 -8.92
CA SER A 122 -11.45 -6.05 -10.26
C SER A 122 -11.37 -4.75 -11.05
N SER A 123 -10.73 -4.81 -12.24
CA SER A 123 -10.69 -3.69 -13.19
C SER A 123 -9.89 -2.46 -12.73
N VAL A 124 -9.17 -2.57 -11.64
CA VAL A 124 -8.23 -1.52 -11.22
C VAL A 124 -6.95 -1.61 -12.04
N VAL A 125 -6.50 -0.48 -12.55
CA VAL A 125 -5.28 -0.36 -13.37
C VAL A 125 -4.14 0.32 -12.61
N ASP A 126 -4.46 1.12 -11.59
CA ASP A 126 -3.43 1.72 -10.73
C ASP A 126 -3.97 2.08 -9.33
N VAL A 127 -3.06 2.22 -8.36
CA VAL A 127 -3.36 2.62 -6.97
C VAL A 127 -2.43 3.75 -6.53
N TYR A 128 -2.97 4.63 -5.67
CA TYR A 128 -2.31 5.84 -5.20
C TYR A 128 -2.51 6.07 -3.71
N ALA A 129 -1.53 6.67 -3.06
CA ALA A 129 -1.70 7.31 -1.76
C ALA A 129 -1.91 8.82 -1.98
N LEU A 130 -3.06 9.32 -1.57
CA LEU A 130 -3.45 10.73 -1.74
C LEU A 130 -3.22 11.48 -0.42
N GLY A 131 -1.98 11.50 0.05
CA GLY A 131 -1.61 12.06 1.34
C GLY A 131 -1.54 11.04 2.46
N ASN A 132 -1.60 11.51 3.71
CA ASN A 132 -1.34 10.67 4.88
C ASN A 132 -2.49 9.70 5.21
N PHE A 133 -3.72 9.96 4.72
CA PHE A 133 -4.91 9.28 5.20
C PHE A 133 -5.75 8.63 4.10
N VAL A 134 -5.63 9.08 2.86
CA VAL A 134 -6.51 8.68 1.75
C VAL A 134 -5.76 7.81 0.76
N MET A 135 -6.38 6.75 0.34
CA MET A 135 -5.95 5.88 -0.75
C MET A 135 -6.91 6.00 -1.93
N ALA A 136 -6.44 5.69 -3.12
CA ALA A 136 -7.26 5.68 -4.32
C ALA A 136 -6.89 4.56 -5.27
N ALA A 137 -7.88 4.12 -6.04
CA ALA A 137 -7.74 3.17 -7.14
C ALA A 137 -8.29 3.77 -8.42
N LEU A 138 -7.50 3.80 -9.47
CA LEU A 138 -7.95 4.15 -10.82
C LEU A 138 -8.40 2.88 -11.54
N ARG A 139 -9.62 2.90 -12.06
CA ARG A 139 -10.20 1.81 -12.81
C ARG A 139 -9.98 1.99 -14.32
N ASN A 140 -10.07 0.88 -15.06
CA ASN A 140 -9.95 0.88 -16.53
C ASN A 140 -11.06 1.64 -17.27
N ASP A 141 -12.19 1.93 -16.58
CA ASP A 141 -13.27 2.77 -17.07
C ASP A 141 -13.04 4.27 -16.81
N GLY A 142 -11.88 4.62 -16.26
CA GLY A 142 -11.52 6.00 -15.93
C GLY A 142 -12.14 6.52 -14.63
N LYS A 143 -12.83 5.67 -13.85
CA LYS A 143 -13.33 6.05 -12.53
C LYS A 143 -12.20 5.99 -11.50
N LEU A 144 -12.09 7.04 -10.67
CA LEU A 144 -11.25 7.04 -9.48
C LEU A 144 -12.11 6.70 -8.25
N VAL A 145 -11.75 5.63 -7.56
CA VAL A 145 -12.38 5.19 -6.30
C VAL A 145 -11.46 5.57 -5.16
N THR A 146 -11.98 6.22 -4.13
CA THR A 146 -11.18 6.65 -2.96
C THR A 146 -11.73 6.07 -1.67
N TRP A 147 -10.86 5.84 -0.70
CA TRP A 147 -11.23 5.40 0.65
C TRP A 147 -10.27 5.98 1.70
N GLY A 148 -10.73 5.98 2.93
CA GLY A 148 -10.05 6.56 4.08
C GLY A 148 -11.06 7.26 5.00
N PRO A 149 -10.60 7.99 6.04
CA PRO A 149 -11.50 8.70 6.93
C PRO A 149 -12.29 9.81 6.21
N ALA A 150 -13.60 9.88 6.46
CA ALA A 150 -14.48 10.87 5.84
C ALA A 150 -14.06 12.34 6.12
N ILE A 151 -13.49 12.60 7.30
CA ILE A 151 -12.97 13.92 7.67
C ILE A 151 -11.78 14.39 6.81
N TRP A 152 -11.16 13.48 6.07
CA TRP A 152 -10.04 13.74 5.15
C TRP A 152 -10.42 13.47 3.70
N ASN A 153 -11.73 13.52 3.38
CA ASN A 153 -12.28 13.21 2.05
C ASN A 153 -11.94 11.80 1.54
N GLY A 154 -11.88 10.82 2.44
CA GLY A 154 -11.70 9.41 2.06
C GLY A 154 -12.80 8.88 1.15
N ASP A 155 -14.04 9.38 1.29
CA ASP A 155 -15.10 9.22 0.28
C ASP A 155 -15.25 10.52 -0.50
N ALA A 156 -14.42 10.71 -1.50
CA ALA A 156 -14.46 11.89 -2.35
C ALA A 156 -15.58 11.81 -3.41
N SER A 157 -16.23 10.67 -3.61
CA SER A 157 -17.26 10.49 -4.65
C SER A 157 -18.49 11.38 -4.43
N ALA A 158 -18.86 11.64 -3.18
CA ALA A 158 -20.00 12.48 -2.83
C ALA A 158 -19.76 13.98 -3.04
N VAL A 159 -18.49 14.42 -3.00
CA VAL A 159 -18.09 15.84 -3.12
C VAL A 159 -17.53 16.18 -4.49
N HIS A 160 -17.07 15.18 -5.24
CA HIS A 160 -16.39 15.34 -6.52
C HIS A 160 -16.96 14.37 -7.56
N PRO A 161 -18.18 14.61 -8.09
CA PRO A 161 -18.78 13.74 -9.12
C PRO A 161 -17.91 13.61 -10.38
N GLU A 162 -17.01 14.58 -10.63
CA GLU A 162 -16.01 14.53 -11.69
C GLU A 162 -14.96 13.43 -11.51
N LEU A 163 -14.81 12.83 -10.32
CA LEU A 163 -13.96 11.65 -10.10
C LEU A 163 -14.54 10.39 -10.75
N GLY A 164 -15.83 10.45 -11.10
CA GLY A 164 -16.57 9.30 -11.64
C GLY A 164 -16.23 8.90 -13.06
N ALA A 165 -15.44 9.67 -13.84
CA ALA A 165 -15.15 9.34 -15.22
C ALA A 165 -13.91 10.06 -15.79
N ASP A 166 -13.33 9.44 -16.82
CA ASP A 166 -12.32 10.04 -17.71
C ASP A 166 -10.98 10.43 -17.03
N VAL A 167 -10.72 9.92 -15.83
CA VAL A 167 -9.42 10.13 -15.16
C VAL A 167 -8.36 9.31 -15.89
N LYS A 168 -7.28 9.98 -16.31
CA LYS A 168 -6.14 9.39 -16.98
C LYS A 168 -4.97 9.20 -16.02
N GLU A 169 -4.67 10.23 -15.24
CA GLU A 169 -3.53 10.23 -14.32
C GLU A 169 -3.89 10.97 -13.03
N VAL A 170 -3.26 10.56 -11.94
CA VAL A 170 -3.46 11.14 -10.61
C VAL A 170 -2.11 11.59 -10.08
N TYR A 171 -2.05 12.84 -9.61
CA TYR A 171 -0.88 13.44 -8.98
C TYR A 171 -1.21 13.84 -7.56
N SER A 172 -0.33 13.55 -6.61
CA SER A 172 -0.49 13.93 -5.19
C SER A 172 0.82 14.49 -4.65
N ASN A 173 0.71 15.50 -3.77
CA ASN A 173 1.82 16.08 -3.02
C ASN A 173 1.75 15.80 -1.51
N GLY A 174 0.87 14.91 -1.08
CA GLY A 174 0.65 14.54 0.32
C GLY A 174 -0.42 15.36 1.04
N THR A 175 -0.86 16.51 0.50
CA THR A 175 -1.92 17.36 1.08
C THR A 175 -3.07 17.62 0.12
N ALA A 176 -2.80 17.55 -1.16
CA ALA A 176 -3.78 17.73 -2.24
C ALA A 176 -3.49 16.77 -3.39
N PHE A 177 -4.46 16.54 -4.24
CA PHE A 177 -4.27 15.79 -5.48
C PHE A 177 -4.86 16.53 -6.67
N ALA A 178 -4.34 16.25 -7.85
CA ALA A 178 -4.82 16.75 -9.12
C ALA A 178 -5.06 15.59 -10.09
N LEU A 179 -6.06 15.75 -10.93
CA LEU A 179 -6.44 14.76 -11.93
C LEU A 179 -6.18 15.30 -13.32
N LEU A 180 -5.50 14.52 -14.14
CA LEU A 180 -5.49 14.71 -15.58
C LEU A 180 -6.59 13.86 -16.19
N LYS A 181 -7.43 14.47 -17.02
CA LYS A 181 -8.50 13.80 -17.76
C LYS A 181 -8.14 13.55 -19.23
N ASN A 182 -8.89 12.69 -19.89
CA ASN A 182 -8.64 12.30 -21.29
C ASN A 182 -9.14 13.32 -22.34
N ASN A 183 -9.89 14.34 -21.92
CA ASN A 183 -10.45 15.36 -22.82
C ASN A 183 -9.66 16.66 -22.81
#